data_6f2aa588bc8fa2f3df5decb5b06c3dde
#
_entry.id   6f2aa588bc8fa2f3df5decb5b06c3dde
#
_cell.length_a   1.000
_cell.length_b   1.000
_cell.length_c   1.000
_cell.angle_alpha   90.00
_cell.angle_beta   90.00
_cell.angle_gamma   90.00
#
_symmetry.space_group_name_H-M   'P 1'
#
loop_
_entity.id
_entity.type
_entity.pdbx_description
1 polymer ?
#
loop_
_entity_poly.entity_id
_entity_poly.type
_entity_poly.pdbx_seq_one_letter_code
_entity_poly.pdbx_strand_id
1 'polypeptide(L)'
;MPTALKTQVGRALGSAAARRLLAQDQIPGVVYGHGMTPVAVTVDRKELRVALSGPAGLNTVLELHVGSDKYPAIVKEVQRDPVKRVVRHIDFQQISLTELITVHVPLHVKGVAKAVLAEGGLVDPVVNSIDVRATAANIPNEITVDVTNMTMNSVVRLGDLVMPQGVTVVGDPEFVVVTVRSEEHTSELQSH
;
A
#
# COMPACT_ATOMS: atom_id res chain seq x y z
N MET A 1 11.99 -10.77 -9.85
CA MET A 1 12.48 -9.98 -11.00
C MET A 1 11.60 -8.76 -11.15
N PRO A 2 12.13 -7.57 -11.46
CA PRO A 2 11.30 -6.38 -11.67
C PRO A 2 10.35 -6.60 -12.85
N THR A 3 9.12 -6.18 -12.70
CA THR A 3 8.10 -6.27 -13.76
C THR A 3 8.23 -5.05 -14.67
N ALA A 4 8.43 -5.27 -15.98
CA ALA A 4 8.53 -4.18 -16.94
C ALA A 4 7.16 -3.53 -17.18
N LEU A 5 7.11 -2.20 -17.12
CA LEU A 5 5.91 -1.40 -17.38
C LEU A 5 6.24 -0.28 -18.37
N LYS A 6 5.56 -0.29 -19.51
CA LYS A 6 5.74 0.75 -20.52
C LYS A 6 5.00 2.01 -20.14
N THR A 7 5.65 3.16 -20.30
CA THR A 7 5.03 4.46 -20.08
C THR A 7 5.19 5.35 -21.32
N GLN A 8 4.23 6.23 -21.52
CA GLN A 8 4.29 7.25 -22.56
C GLN A 8 4.59 8.61 -21.91
N VAL A 9 5.54 9.34 -22.46
CA VAL A 9 5.94 10.68 -21.98
C VAL A 9 5.29 11.78 -22.81
N GLY A 10 5.34 13.03 -22.30
CA GLY A 10 4.89 14.19 -23.07
C GLY A 10 3.38 14.38 -23.08
N ARG A 11 2.65 13.81 -22.10
CA ARG A 11 1.20 14.03 -22.00
C ARG A 11 0.85 15.49 -21.73
N ALA A 12 -0.26 15.95 -22.27
CA ALA A 12 -0.83 17.24 -21.92
C ALA A 12 -1.24 17.25 -20.43
N LEU A 13 -0.98 18.37 -19.75
CA LEU A 13 -1.34 18.58 -18.36
C LEU A 13 -2.75 19.16 -18.23
N GLY A 14 -3.33 19.04 -17.03
CA GLY A 14 -4.63 19.61 -16.67
C GLY A 14 -5.78 18.62 -16.66
N SER A 15 -6.86 19.01 -15.99
CA SER A 15 -8.01 18.14 -15.68
C SER A 15 -8.77 17.65 -16.92
N ALA A 16 -8.85 18.46 -17.99
CA ALA A 16 -9.51 18.06 -19.23
C ALA A 16 -8.71 16.99 -19.99
N ALA A 17 -7.37 17.12 -20.01
CA ALA A 17 -6.48 16.14 -20.61
C ALA A 17 -6.53 14.80 -19.82
N ALA A 18 -6.45 14.86 -18.50
CA ALA A 18 -6.55 13.68 -17.64
C ALA A 18 -7.87 12.92 -17.85
N ARG A 19 -9.01 13.62 -17.97
CA ARG A 19 -10.31 12.99 -18.24
C ARG A 19 -10.34 12.27 -19.59
N ARG A 20 -9.73 12.84 -20.63
CA ARG A 20 -9.64 12.21 -21.96
C ARG A 20 -8.81 10.92 -21.92
N LEU A 21 -7.66 10.95 -21.23
CA LEU A 21 -6.81 9.78 -21.04
C LEU A 21 -7.57 8.64 -20.32
N LEU A 22 -8.23 8.97 -19.21
CA LEU A 22 -9.02 8.00 -18.45
C LEU A 22 -10.17 7.38 -19.26
N ALA A 23 -10.77 8.13 -20.17
CA ALA A 23 -11.79 7.62 -21.11
C ALA A 23 -11.22 6.63 -22.14
N GLN A 24 -9.91 6.68 -22.39
CA GLN A 24 -9.16 5.79 -23.27
C GLN A 24 -8.43 4.66 -22.53
N ASP A 25 -8.81 4.38 -21.28
CA ASP A 25 -8.15 3.43 -20.40
C ASP A 25 -6.65 3.73 -20.11
N GLN A 26 -6.26 4.98 -20.31
CA GLN A 26 -4.93 5.47 -20.01
C GLN A 26 -4.92 6.19 -18.65
N ILE A 27 -4.02 5.81 -17.76
CA ILE A 27 -3.91 6.38 -16.42
C ILE A 27 -2.79 7.42 -16.44
N PRO A 28 -3.09 8.69 -16.11
CA PRO A 28 -2.06 9.70 -15.94
C PRO A 28 -1.26 9.44 -14.66
N GLY A 29 0.03 9.63 -14.72
CA GLY A 29 0.93 9.45 -13.58
C GLY A 29 2.09 10.44 -13.62
N VAL A 30 2.93 10.34 -12.61
CA VAL A 30 4.19 11.08 -12.49
C VAL A 30 5.29 10.13 -11.98
N VAL A 31 6.50 10.29 -12.50
CA VAL A 31 7.70 9.61 -12.03
C VAL A 31 8.61 10.65 -11.41
N TYR A 32 9.08 10.44 -10.19
CA TYR A 32 10.00 11.33 -9.48
C TYR A 32 10.93 10.53 -8.55
N GLY A 33 11.94 11.17 -8.00
CA GLY A 33 12.91 10.59 -7.06
C GLY A 33 14.34 10.72 -7.55
N HIS A 34 15.32 10.40 -6.70
CA HIS A 34 16.76 10.46 -6.98
C HIS A 34 17.25 11.75 -7.67
N GLY A 35 16.65 12.89 -7.32
CA GLY A 35 17.05 14.19 -7.89
C GLY A 35 16.65 14.40 -9.35
N MET A 36 15.91 13.45 -9.97
CA MET A 36 15.37 13.66 -11.32
C MET A 36 14.24 14.69 -11.31
N THR A 37 14.14 15.46 -12.37
CA THR A 37 12.97 16.31 -12.60
C THR A 37 11.72 15.45 -12.76
N PRO A 38 10.61 15.73 -12.05
CA PRO A 38 9.39 14.96 -12.18
C PRO A 38 8.90 14.88 -13.63
N VAL A 39 8.68 13.68 -14.12
CA VAL A 39 8.25 13.41 -15.50
C VAL A 39 6.79 12.96 -15.49
N ALA A 40 5.96 13.70 -16.23
CA ALA A 40 4.57 13.32 -16.44
C ALA A 40 4.48 12.17 -17.45
N VAL A 41 3.88 11.07 -17.03
CA VAL A 41 3.74 9.84 -17.81
C VAL A 41 2.28 9.41 -17.95
N THR A 42 2.04 8.52 -18.88
CA THR A 42 0.75 7.82 -19.04
C THR A 42 1.01 6.33 -19.09
N VAL A 43 0.15 5.56 -18.44
CA VAL A 43 0.27 4.11 -18.33
C VAL A 43 -1.03 3.45 -18.74
N ASP A 44 -0.96 2.35 -19.49
CA ASP A 44 -2.14 1.54 -19.82
C ASP A 44 -2.70 0.86 -18.57
N ARG A 45 -4.03 0.94 -18.39
CA ARG A 45 -4.73 0.40 -17.21
C ARG A 45 -4.58 -1.11 -17.08
N LYS A 46 -4.60 -1.83 -18.20
CA LYS A 46 -4.47 -3.30 -18.19
C LYS A 46 -3.05 -3.73 -17.85
N GLU A 47 -2.06 -3.08 -18.46
CA GLU A 47 -0.64 -3.34 -18.17
C GLU A 47 -0.32 -3.06 -16.70
N LEU A 48 -0.79 -1.93 -16.16
CA LEU A 48 -0.64 -1.59 -14.75
C LEU A 48 -1.28 -2.65 -13.83
N ARG A 49 -2.51 -3.07 -14.14
CA ARG A 49 -3.19 -4.11 -13.36
C ARG A 49 -2.40 -5.41 -13.35
N VAL A 50 -1.90 -5.84 -14.51
CA VAL A 50 -1.09 -7.06 -14.62
C VAL A 50 0.21 -6.91 -13.83
N ALA A 51 0.88 -5.78 -13.96
CA ALA A 51 2.13 -5.50 -13.24
C ALA A 51 1.96 -5.54 -11.70
N LEU A 52 0.81 -5.09 -11.19
CA LEU A 52 0.50 -5.03 -9.76
C LEU A 52 -0.31 -6.22 -9.24
N SER A 53 -0.62 -7.22 -10.08
CA SER A 53 -1.37 -8.42 -9.67
C SER A 53 -0.52 -9.47 -8.95
N GLY A 54 0.77 -9.28 -8.87
CA GLY A 54 1.68 -10.15 -8.13
C GLY A 54 1.46 -10.09 -6.61
N PRO A 55 2.07 -11.01 -5.84
CA PRO A 55 1.92 -11.09 -4.39
C PRO A 55 2.39 -9.83 -3.66
N ALA A 56 3.35 -9.08 -4.22
CA ALA A 56 3.82 -7.81 -3.66
C ALA A 56 2.85 -6.63 -3.90
N GLY A 57 1.82 -6.80 -4.74
CA GLY A 57 0.82 -5.76 -5.00
C GLY A 57 1.44 -4.42 -5.38
N LEU A 58 1.12 -3.35 -4.62
CA LEU A 58 1.64 -2.00 -4.83
C LEU A 58 3.14 -1.87 -4.53
N ASN A 59 3.70 -2.81 -3.75
CA ASN A 59 5.12 -2.83 -3.38
C ASN A 59 6.00 -3.54 -4.43
N THR A 60 5.41 -3.94 -5.55
CA THR A 60 6.15 -4.54 -6.67
C THR A 60 7.19 -3.56 -7.22
N VAL A 61 8.44 -4.00 -7.30
CA VAL A 61 9.49 -3.25 -7.99
C VAL A 61 9.23 -3.32 -9.49
N LEU A 62 9.01 -2.18 -10.11
CA LEU A 62 8.74 -2.01 -11.53
C LEU A 62 9.97 -1.50 -12.25
N GLU A 63 10.21 -1.97 -13.47
CA GLU A 63 11.12 -1.35 -14.44
C GLU A 63 10.28 -0.44 -15.34
N LEU A 64 10.27 0.86 -15.08
CA LEU A 64 9.53 1.83 -15.88
C LEU A 64 10.33 2.19 -17.13
N HIS A 65 9.72 2.00 -18.29
CA HIS A 65 10.27 2.46 -19.57
C HIS A 65 9.73 3.86 -19.85
N VAL A 66 10.56 4.87 -19.64
CA VAL A 66 10.22 6.30 -19.81
C VAL A 66 10.98 6.85 -21.01
N GLY A 67 10.34 6.87 -22.17
CA GLY A 67 11.03 7.18 -23.44
C GLY A 67 12.08 6.13 -23.79
N SER A 68 13.36 6.54 -23.86
CA SER A 68 14.51 5.67 -24.08
C SER A 68 15.09 5.07 -22.82
N ASP A 69 14.73 5.61 -21.68
CA ASP A 69 15.36 5.29 -20.40
C ASP A 69 14.55 4.28 -19.59
N LYS A 70 15.24 3.56 -18.71
CA LYS A 70 14.64 2.59 -17.82
C LYS A 70 14.99 2.94 -16.38
N TYR A 71 13.97 3.02 -15.54
CA TYR A 71 14.13 3.35 -14.14
C TYR A 71 13.51 2.28 -13.25
N PRO A 72 14.23 1.75 -12.26
CA PRO A 72 13.61 0.97 -11.20
C PRO A 72 12.77 1.91 -10.33
N ALA A 73 11.50 1.56 -10.15
CA ALA A 73 10.55 2.37 -9.40
C ALA A 73 9.56 1.51 -8.65
N ILE A 74 8.95 2.09 -7.64
CA ILE A 74 7.79 1.53 -6.93
C ILE A 74 6.59 2.47 -7.07
N VAL A 75 5.41 1.93 -6.85
CA VAL A 75 4.20 2.75 -6.73
C VAL A 75 4.18 3.39 -5.35
N LYS A 76 4.22 4.72 -5.29
CA LYS A 76 4.16 5.46 -4.03
C LYS A 76 2.75 5.76 -3.61
N GLU A 77 1.90 6.15 -4.56
CA GLU A 77 0.51 6.49 -4.30
C GLU A 77 -0.39 6.09 -5.48
N VAL A 78 -1.59 5.63 -5.16
CA VAL A 78 -2.65 5.33 -6.13
C VAL A 78 -3.91 6.08 -5.74
N GLN A 79 -4.26 7.10 -6.51
CA GLN A 79 -5.51 7.84 -6.34
C GLN A 79 -6.63 7.11 -7.06
N ARG A 80 -7.68 6.75 -6.33
CA ARG A 80 -8.86 6.06 -6.86
C ARG A 80 -10.09 6.95 -6.76
N ASP A 81 -10.98 6.82 -7.73
CA ASP A 81 -12.32 7.39 -7.63
C ASP A 81 -13.11 6.62 -6.56
N PRO A 82 -13.65 7.29 -5.53
CA PRO A 82 -14.34 6.61 -4.43
C PRO A 82 -15.64 5.93 -4.86
N VAL A 83 -16.30 6.46 -5.90
CA VAL A 83 -17.58 5.93 -6.40
C VAL A 83 -17.35 4.82 -7.42
N LYS A 84 -16.54 5.09 -8.45
CA LYS A 84 -16.30 4.15 -9.56
C LYS A 84 -15.20 3.13 -9.24
N ARG A 85 -14.44 3.32 -8.15
CA ARG A 85 -13.29 2.50 -7.72
C ARG A 85 -12.20 2.30 -8.79
N VAL A 86 -12.16 3.20 -9.78
CA VAL A 86 -11.13 3.19 -10.84
C VAL A 86 -9.95 4.06 -10.44
N VAL A 87 -8.76 3.66 -10.86
CA VAL A 87 -7.54 4.45 -10.66
C VAL A 87 -7.62 5.72 -11.52
N ARG A 88 -7.40 6.89 -10.90
CA ARG A 88 -7.41 8.21 -11.53
C ARG A 88 -6.03 8.80 -11.73
N HIS A 89 -5.10 8.49 -10.84
CA HIS A 89 -3.71 8.95 -10.90
C HIS A 89 -2.81 7.92 -10.22
N ILE A 90 -1.55 7.87 -10.64
CA ILE A 90 -0.54 7.02 -10.04
C ILE A 90 0.79 7.75 -9.94
N ASP A 91 1.42 7.64 -8.78
CA ASP A 91 2.70 8.22 -8.48
C ASP A 91 3.75 7.12 -8.39
N PHE A 92 4.79 7.24 -9.20
CA PHE A 92 5.94 6.34 -9.17
C PHE A 92 7.13 7.04 -8.55
N GLN A 93 7.74 6.40 -7.58
CA GLN A 93 8.99 6.84 -7.00
C GLN A 93 10.14 6.01 -7.58
N GLN A 94 11.09 6.67 -8.24
CA GLN A 94 12.34 6.03 -8.62
C GLN A 94 13.10 5.61 -7.37
N ILE A 95 13.66 4.42 -7.40
CA ILE A 95 14.41 3.84 -6.28
C ILE A 95 15.77 3.34 -6.75
N SER A 96 16.71 3.24 -5.80
CA SER A 96 17.91 2.42 -5.95
C SER A 96 17.66 1.06 -5.30
N LEU A 97 18.14 -0.01 -5.92
CA LEU A 97 17.97 -1.36 -5.37
C LEU A 97 18.71 -1.58 -4.04
N THR A 98 19.70 -0.74 -3.75
CA THR A 98 20.53 -0.82 -2.53
C THR A 98 20.10 0.15 -1.43
N GLU A 99 19.20 1.08 -1.73
CA GLU A 99 18.76 2.12 -0.79
C GLU A 99 17.61 1.62 0.10
N LEU A 100 17.61 2.13 1.34
CA LEU A 100 16.49 1.95 2.25
C LEU A 100 15.35 2.89 1.88
N ILE A 101 14.22 2.34 1.51
CA ILE A 101 13.02 3.09 1.16
C ILE A 101 11.91 2.84 2.17
N THR A 102 11.06 3.83 2.37
CA THR A 102 9.85 3.68 3.21
C THR A 102 8.66 3.33 2.33
N VAL A 103 8.06 2.19 2.61
CA VAL A 103 6.90 1.66 1.88
C VAL A 103 5.75 1.32 2.81
N HIS A 104 4.51 1.41 2.30
CA HIS A 104 3.31 1.02 3.02
C HIS A 104 3.05 -0.47 2.77
N VAL A 105 3.13 -1.29 3.81
CA VAL A 105 2.89 -2.74 3.71
C VAL A 105 1.55 -3.08 4.34
N PRO A 106 0.68 -3.85 3.65
CA PRO A 106 -0.60 -4.25 4.21
C PRO A 106 -0.41 -5.15 5.43
N LEU A 107 -1.29 -4.95 6.42
CA LEU A 107 -1.37 -5.75 7.64
C LEU A 107 -2.49 -6.77 7.49
N HIS A 108 -2.17 -8.05 7.66
CA HIS A 108 -3.14 -9.13 7.64
C HIS A 108 -3.26 -9.80 9.00
N VAL A 109 -4.48 -9.83 9.52
CA VAL A 109 -4.80 -10.56 10.75
C VAL A 109 -4.99 -12.04 10.41
N LYS A 110 -4.24 -12.91 11.08
CA LYS A 110 -4.31 -14.37 10.91
C LYS A 110 -4.75 -15.03 12.21
N GLY A 111 -5.51 -16.12 12.08
CA GLY A 111 -6.01 -16.86 13.22
C GLY A 111 -7.40 -16.42 13.65
N VAL A 112 -7.92 -17.09 14.66
CA VAL A 112 -9.23 -16.82 15.27
C VAL A 112 -9.03 -16.72 16.78
N ALA A 113 -9.29 -15.57 17.35
CA ALA A 113 -9.24 -15.33 18.79
C ALA A 113 -10.46 -15.97 19.49
N LYS A 114 -10.39 -17.28 19.74
CA LYS A 114 -11.53 -18.03 20.31
C LYS A 114 -11.98 -17.50 21.67
N ALA A 115 -11.05 -17.03 22.51
CA ALA A 115 -11.37 -16.46 23.81
C ALA A 115 -12.18 -15.15 23.66
N VAL A 116 -11.80 -14.29 22.71
CA VAL A 116 -12.52 -13.05 22.39
C VAL A 116 -13.93 -13.34 21.90
N LEU A 117 -14.08 -14.29 20.97
CA LEU A 117 -15.39 -14.67 20.43
C LEU A 117 -16.29 -15.31 21.48
N ALA A 118 -15.76 -16.12 22.39
CA ALA A 118 -16.52 -16.73 23.47
C ALA A 118 -17.12 -15.70 24.45
N GLU A 119 -16.47 -14.55 24.59
CA GLU A 119 -16.90 -13.43 25.43
C GLU A 119 -17.69 -12.36 24.65
N GLY A 120 -18.12 -12.64 23.39
CA GLY A 120 -18.87 -11.69 22.55
C GLY A 120 -18.03 -10.52 22.07
N GLY A 121 -16.71 -10.67 21.95
CA GLY A 121 -15.82 -9.66 21.42
C GLY A 121 -15.47 -9.85 19.95
N LEU A 122 -14.97 -8.80 19.33
CA LEU A 122 -14.48 -8.76 17.96
C LEU A 122 -13.06 -8.21 17.93
N VAL A 123 -12.19 -8.87 17.14
CA VAL A 123 -10.84 -8.34 16.85
C VAL A 123 -10.94 -7.33 15.71
N ASP A 124 -10.51 -6.10 15.98
CA ASP A 124 -10.61 -4.98 15.05
C ASP A 124 -9.20 -4.42 14.72
N PRO A 125 -8.73 -4.53 13.48
CA PRO A 125 -7.51 -3.88 13.06
C PRO A 125 -7.73 -2.36 12.99
N VAL A 126 -6.99 -1.60 13.78
CA VAL A 126 -7.03 -0.12 13.83
C VAL A 126 -6.47 0.47 12.53
N VAL A 127 -5.46 -0.21 11.94
CA VAL A 127 -4.84 0.17 10.68
C VAL A 127 -4.76 -1.03 9.74
N ASN A 128 -4.89 -0.77 8.44
CA ASN A 128 -4.83 -1.80 7.40
C ASN A 128 -3.44 -1.91 6.75
N SER A 129 -2.54 -0.98 7.05
CA SER A 129 -1.16 -0.96 6.55
C SER A 129 -0.26 -0.24 7.53
N ILE A 130 1.01 -0.57 7.50
CA ILE A 130 2.05 0.07 8.31
C ILE A 130 3.22 0.50 7.43
N ASP A 131 3.92 1.55 7.89
CA ASP A 131 5.13 2.03 7.24
C ASP A 131 6.33 1.23 7.68
N VAL A 132 7.04 0.67 6.72
CA VAL A 132 8.29 -0.03 6.96
C VAL A 132 9.41 0.53 6.10
N ARG A 133 10.62 0.48 6.63
CA ARG A 133 11.84 0.81 5.92
C ARG A 133 12.58 -0.48 5.57
N ALA A 134 12.80 -0.69 4.27
CA ALA A 134 13.49 -1.87 3.76
C ALA A 134 14.23 -1.54 2.46
N THR A 135 15.17 -2.39 2.06
CA THR A 135 15.73 -2.34 0.69
C THR A 135 14.73 -2.95 -0.29
N ALA A 136 14.80 -2.55 -1.55
CA ALA A 136 13.90 -3.04 -2.60
C ALA A 136 13.84 -4.59 -2.71
N ALA A 137 14.92 -5.27 -2.34
CA ALA A 137 14.99 -6.74 -2.33
C ALA A 137 14.24 -7.38 -1.16
N ASN A 138 14.08 -6.66 -0.03
CA ASN A 138 13.56 -7.19 1.22
C ASN A 138 12.17 -6.65 1.58
N ILE A 139 11.51 -5.94 0.66
CA ILE A 139 10.14 -5.45 0.89
C ILE A 139 9.21 -6.64 1.08
N PRO A 140 8.56 -6.80 2.25
CA PRO A 140 7.60 -7.87 2.46
C PRO A 140 6.30 -7.59 1.68
N ASN A 141 5.65 -8.64 1.21
CA ASN A 141 4.37 -8.53 0.51
C ASN A 141 3.23 -8.14 1.47
N GLU A 142 3.30 -8.67 2.68
CA GLU A 142 2.34 -8.45 3.77
C GLU A 142 3.03 -8.66 5.12
N ILE A 143 2.46 -8.08 6.16
CA ILE A 143 2.84 -8.36 7.54
C ILE A 143 1.66 -9.04 8.23
N THR A 144 1.91 -10.23 8.77
CA THR A 144 0.87 -11.04 9.39
C THR A 144 0.91 -10.87 10.91
N VAL A 145 -0.25 -10.60 11.49
CA VAL A 145 -0.45 -10.56 12.96
C VAL A 145 -1.28 -11.77 13.38
N ASP A 146 -0.70 -12.62 14.22
CA ASP A 146 -1.43 -13.76 14.78
C ASP A 146 -2.23 -13.33 16.01
N VAL A 147 -3.54 -13.46 15.93
CA VAL A 147 -4.49 -13.08 16.99
C VAL A 147 -5.06 -14.27 17.75
N THR A 148 -4.57 -15.49 17.49
CA THR A 148 -5.13 -16.73 18.05
C THR A 148 -5.19 -16.73 19.57
N ASN A 149 -4.20 -16.12 20.23
CA ASN A 149 -4.07 -16.09 21.69
C ASN A 149 -4.58 -14.78 22.33
N MET A 150 -5.27 -13.91 21.59
CA MET A 150 -5.80 -12.66 22.13
C MET A 150 -7.00 -12.93 23.06
N THR A 151 -7.11 -12.08 24.10
CA THR A 151 -8.21 -12.01 25.07
C THR A 151 -8.88 -10.65 25.01
N MET A 152 -10.01 -10.44 25.70
CA MET A 152 -10.79 -9.20 25.67
C MET A 152 -10.01 -7.91 25.99
N ASN A 153 -8.93 -8.03 26.78
CA ASN A 153 -8.11 -6.89 27.17
C ASN A 153 -6.80 -6.80 26.38
N SER A 154 -6.61 -7.67 25.37
CA SER A 154 -5.39 -7.70 24.57
C SER A 154 -5.38 -6.58 23.53
N VAL A 155 -4.22 -5.97 23.35
CA VAL A 155 -3.91 -5.07 22.24
C VAL A 155 -2.60 -5.51 21.61
N VAL A 156 -2.45 -5.36 20.30
CA VAL A 156 -1.18 -5.56 19.61
C VAL A 156 -0.65 -4.18 19.21
N ARG A 157 0.58 -3.88 19.62
CA ARG A 157 1.28 -2.66 19.29
C ARG A 157 2.24 -2.85 18.12
N LEU A 158 2.66 -1.74 17.54
CA LEU A 158 3.60 -1.73 16.42
C LEU A 158 4.93 -2.41 16.77
N GLY A 159 5.38 -2.24 18.04
CA GLY A 159 6.60 -2.88 18.56
C GLY A 159 6.52 -4.38 18.77
N ASP A 160 5.30 -4.95 18.87
CA ASP A 160 5.07 -6.38 19.09
C ASP A 160 5.09 -7.21 17.80
N LEU A 161 5.14 -6.52 16.64
CA LEU A 161 5.09 -7.17 15.35
C LEU A 161 6.41 -7.88 15.01
N VAL A 162 6.31 -9.11 14.55
CA VAL A 162 7.46 -9.89 14.08
C VAL A 162 7.83 -9.43 12.66
N MET A 163 8.96 -8.72 12.55
CA MET A 163 9.45 -8.24 11.28
C MET A 163 10.37 -9.25 10.59
N PRO A 164 10.28 -9.36 9.25
CA PRO A 164 11.27 -10.10 8.45
C PRO A 164 12.67 -9.47 8.54
N GLN A 165 13.70 -10.24 8.17
CA GLN A 165 15.08 -9.75 8.18
C GLN A 165 15.26 -8.56 7.23
N GLY A 166 15.93 -7.51 7.70
CA GLY A 166 16.20 -6.31 6.91
C GLY A 166 15.03 -5.34 6.76
N VAL A 167 13.96 -5.54 7.53
CA VAL A 167 12.79 -4.66 7.59
C VAL A 167 12.72 -3.98 8.94
N THR A 168 12.58 -2.66 8.96
CA THR A 168 12.44 -1.86 10.18
C THR A 168 11.10 -1.11 10.12
N VAL A 169 10.32 -1.17 11.18
CA VAL A 169 9.07 -0.41 11.30
C VAL A 169 9.38 1.08 11.45
N VAL A 170 8.56 1.93 10.85
CA VAL A 170 8.62 3.37 10.96
C VAL A 170 7.37 3.84 11.73
N GLY A 171 7.57 4.39 12.92
CA GLY A 171 6.48 4.90 13.76
C GLY A 171 6.75 4.71 15.24
N ASP A 172 5.76 5.07 16.05
CA ASP A 172 5.82 4.91 17.51
C ASP A 172 5.59 3.42 17.87
N PRO A 173 6.52 2.74 18.56
CA PRO A 173 6.36 1.35 18.98
C PRO A 173 5.11 1.10 19.83
N GLU A 174 4.64 2.11 20.57
CA GLU A 174 3.44 2.03 21.42
C GLU A 174 2.13 2.17 20.63
N PHE A 175 2.20 2.50 19.35
CA PHE A 175 1.01 2.66 18.50
C PHE A 175 0.24 1.34 18.39
N VAL A 176 -1.06 1.36 18.71
CA VAL A 176 -1.93 0.17 18.66
C VAL A 176 -2.33 -0.12 17.22
N VAL A 177 -2.04 -1.31 16.75
CA VAL A 177 -2.35 -1.79 15.38
C VAL A 177 -3.55 -2.72 15.33
N VAL A 178 -3.79 -3.50 16.40
CA VAL A 178 -4.96 -4.37 16.54
C VAL A 178 -5.51 -4.24 17.95
N THR A 179 -6.83 -4.12 18.07
CA THR A 179 -7.54 -4.04 19.34
C THR A 179 -8.69 -5.04 19.38
N VAL A 180 -9.26 -5.22 20.58
CA VAL A 180 -10.47 -6.01 20.79
C VAL A 180 -11.60 -5.06 21.21
N ARG A 181 -12.76 -5.18 20.57
CA ARG A 181 -13.99 -4.46 20.94
C ARG A 181 -15.03 -5.46 21.45
N SER A 182 -15.78 -5.06 22.50
CA SER A 182 -17.01 -5.77 22.89
C SER A 182 -18.20 -5.23 22.10
N GLU A 183 -19.17 -6.08 21.79
CA GLU A 183 -20.40 -5.66 21.06
C GLU A 183 -21.32 -4.75 21.90
N GLU A 184 -21.15 -4.69 23.24
CA GLU A 184 -22.02 -3.92 24.13
C GLU A 184 -21.95 -2.39 23.95
N HIS A 185 -20.90 -1.84 23.32
CA HIS A 185 -20.73 -0.39 23.14
C HIS A 185 -21.28 0.20 21.84
N THR A 186 -21.98 -0.58 21.00
CA THR A 186 -22.49 -0.06 19.73
C THR A 186 -23.89 0.56 19.83
N SER A 187 -24.57 0.48 20.98
CA SER A 187 -25.96 0.92 21.14
C SER A 187 -26.16 2.36 21.63
N GLU A 188 -25.12 3.09 22.06
CA GLU A 188 -25.28 4.42 22.63
C GLU A 188 -25.07 5.62 21.68
N LEU A 189 -24.71 5.41 20.42
CA LEU A 189 -24.51 6.51 19.44
C LEU A 189 -25.66 6.73 18.45
N GLN A 190 -26.81 6.10 18.64
CA GLN A 190 -27.99 6.28 17.74
C GLN A 190 -29.19 6.98 18.37
N SER A 191 -29.04 7.64 19.49
CA SER A 191 -30.13 8.47 20.04
C SER A 191 -29.62 9.87 20.42
N HIS A 192 -29.58 10.75 19.42
CA HIS A 192 -29.92 12.18 19.53
C HIS A 192 -30.02 12.78 18.12
#